data_3f8238fa6b8c5a53cd2ffd1b33ea35ed
#
_entry.id   3f8238fa6b8c5a53cd2ffd1b33ea35ed
#
_cell.length_a   1.000
_cell.length_b   1.000
_cell.length_c   1.000
_cell.angle_alpha   90.00
_cell.angle_beta   90.00
_cell.angle_gamma   90.00
#
_symmetry.space_group_name_H-M   'P 1'
#
loop_
_entity.id
_entity.type
_entity.pdbx_description
1 polymer ?
#
loop_
_entity_poly.entity_id
_entity_poly.type
_entity_poly.pdbx_seq_one_letter_code
_entity_poly.pdbx_strand_id
1 'polypeptide(L)'
;MAEILAILAGTRVAHTVPMMSGAVTGVTAPMRYRVLGPDTGGVSVADLRRLFRGQRLTRVRRSRLEQGSRILALCGSRVVGLAAYDRSDRELRVDEIGIDATSACAPAEIADGLLDALELGCVAGSVRRLVLLPRTNLMDDVLHRRGYTAIARVTAGTWYEKRFV
;
A
#
# COMPACT_ATOMS: atom_id res chain seq x y z
N MET A 1 9.01 -16.11 8.83
CA MET A 1 8.57 -16.49 7.47
C MET A 1 7.18 -17.15 7.45
N ALA A 2 6.86 -18.06 8.37
CA ALA A 2 5.55 -18.73 8.41
C ALA A 2 4.35 -17.81 8.72
N GLU A 3 4.54 -16.76 9.50
CA GLU A 3 3.46 -15.86 9.92
C GLU A 3 2.92 -14.95 8.79
N ILE A 4 3.76 -14.57 7.83
CA ILE A 4 3.34 -13.73 6.69
C ILE A 4 2.52 -14.53 5.67
N LEU A 5 2.78 -15.84 5.55
CA LEU A 5 2.02 -16.74 4.69
C LEU A 5 0.56 -16.90 5.15
N ALA A 6 0.30 -16.89 6.45
CA ALA A 6 -1.04 -17.04 7.02
C ALA A 6 -1.96 -15.84 6.71
N ILE A 7 -1.41 -14.64 6.58
CA ILE A 7 -2.15 -13.39 6.35
C ILE A 7 -2.81 -13.34 4.97
N LEU A 8 -2.13 -13.90 3.97
CA LEU A 8 -2.59 -13.85 2.57
C LEU A 8 -3.52 -15.02 2.20
N ALA A 9 -3.58 -16.04 3.05
CA ALA A 9 -4.51 -17.16 2.89
C ALA A 9 -5.93 -16.91 3.45
N GLY A 10 -6.24 -15.68 3.86
CA GLY A 10 -7.58 -15.30 4.34
C GLY A 10 -7.80 -15.45 5.84
N THR A 11 -6.76 -15.75 6.62
CA THR A 11 -6.87 -15.84 8.08
C THR A 11 -6.72 -14.46 8.72
N ARG A 12 -7.61 -14.11 9.64
CA ARG A 12 -7.68 -12.82 10.36
C ARG A 12 -6.52 -12.70 11.38
N VAL A 13 -5.34 -12.35 10.93
CA VAL A 13 -4.24 -12.04 11.86
C VAL A 13 -3.63 -10.69 11.50
N ALA A 14 -3.62 -9.77 12.45
CA ALA A 14 -2.93 -8.50 12.32
C ALA A 14 -1.45 -8.73 12.69
N HIS A 15 -0.56 -8.78 11.68
CA HIS A 15 0.86 -8.87 11.92
C HIS A 15 1.57 -7.54 11.68
N THR A 16 2.45 -7.22 12.59
CA THR A 16 3.29 -6.04 12.57
C THR A 16 4.70 -6.48 12.19
N VAL A 17 5.18 -6.10 11.03
CA VAL A 17 6.57 -6.35 10.60
C VAL A 17 7.41 -5.13 10.99
N PRO A 18 8.35 -5.23 11.93
CA PRO A 18 9.28 -4.15 12.21
C PRO A 18 10.37 -4.12 11.12
N MET A 19 10.43 -3.04 10.35
CA MET A 19 11.57 -2.76 9.49
C MET A 19 12.55 -1.84 10.21
N MET A 20 13.79 -2.27 10.34
CA MET A 20 14.88 -1.49 10.93
C MET A 20 15.41 -0.51 9.89
N SER A 21 15.17 0.77 10.06
CA SER A 21 15.81 1.83 9.29
C SER A 21 16.86 2.52 10.12
N GLY A 22 18.01 2.79 9.50
CA GLY A 22 19.20 3.37 10.11
C GLY A 22 19.01 4.81 10.61
N ALA A 23 19.79 5.16 11.61
CA ALA A 23 19.73 6.32 12.47
C ALA A 23 19.74 7.70 11.79
N VAL A 24 18.74 8.52 12.14
CA VAL A 24 18.86 9.97 12.25
C VAL A 24 18.22 10.39 13.58
N THR A 25 18.90 11.21 14.35
CA THR A 25 18.58 11.67 15.69
C THR A 25 17.32 12.55 15.73
N GLY A 26 16.23 11.93 15.78
CA GLY A 26 14.89 12.36 16.14
C GLY A 26 14.12 11.06 16.26
N VAL A 27 13.54 10.77 17.42
CA VAL A 27 12.82 9.52 17.67
C VAL A 27 11.58 9.50 16.77
N THR A 28 11.79 9.16 15.49
CA THR A 28 10.69 8.87 14.59
C THR A 28 10.12 7.51 15.00
N ALA A 29 8.86 7.47 15.36
CA ALA A 29 8.20 6.21 15.70
C ALA A 29 8.41 5.21 14.56
N PRO A 30 8.74 3.94 14.86
CA PRO A 30 9.01 2.94 13.84
C PRO A 30 7.80 2.77 12.91
N MET A 31 8.07 2.70 11.62
CA MET A 31 7.02 2.44 10.64
C MET A 31 6.58 0.99 10.71
N ARG A 32 5.28 0.76 10.68
CA ARG A 32 4.66 -0.57 10.71
C ARG A 32 3.69 -0.70 9.56
N TYR A 33 3.58 -1.91 9.03
CA TYR A 33 2.63 -2.21 7.96
C TYR A 33 1.59 -3.22 8.46
N ARG A 34 0.30 -2.92 8.20
CA ARG A 34 -0.81 -3.75 8.64
C ARG A 34 -1.67 -4.12 7.45
N VAL A 35 -1.82 -5.41 7.22
CA VAL A 35 -2.74 -5.94 6.21
C VAL A 35 -4.13 -6.07 6.82
N LEU A 36 -5.13 -5.54 6.13
CA LEU A 36 -6.54 -5.61 6.52
C LEU A 36 -7.32 -6.32 5.42
N GLY A 37 -8.08 -7.32 5.81
CA GLY A 37 -9.06 -7.96 4.92
C GLY A 37 -10.27 -7.08 4.65
N PRO A 38 -11.18 -7.55 3.77
CA PRO A 38 -12.46 -6.90 3.53
C PRO A 38 -13.24 -6.73 4.84
N ASP A 39 -14.02 -5.65 4.91
CA ASP A 39 -14.92 -5.33 6.05
C ASP A 39 -14.23 -5.20 7.42
N THR A 40 -12.90 -5.16 7.43
CA THR A 40 -12.14 -4.88 8.64
C THR A 40 -12.01 -3.38 8.80
N GLY A 41 -12.57 -2.76 9.83
CA GLY A 41 -12.40 -1.33 10.12
C GLY A 41 -10.93 -0.93 10.25
N GLY A 42 -10.65 0.33 10.53
CA GLY A 42 -9.29 0.80 10.87
C GLY A 42 -8.79 2.01 10.09
N VAL A 43 -9.60 2.56 9.18
CA VAL A 43 -9.31 3.82 8.49
C VAL A 43 -10.45 4.79 8.71
N SER A 44 -10.15 5.94 9.26
CA SER A 44 -11.15 7.00 9.48
C SER A 44 -11.33 7.85 8.22
N VAL A 45 -12.48 8.53 8.13
CA VAL A 45 -12.73 9.53 7.07
C VAL A 45 -11.67 10.64 7.09
N ALA A 46 -11.19 11.00 8.28
CA ALA A 46 -10.15 12.02 8.44
C ALA A 46 -8.81 11.53 7.85
N ASP A 47 -8.46 10.24 8.06
CA ASP A 47 -7.28 9.63 7.45
C ASP A 47 -7.38 9.63 5.93
N LEU A 48 -8.52 9.21 5.37
CA LEU A 48 -8.72 9.21 3.92
C LEU A 48 -8.60 10.60 3.31
N ARG A 49 -9.16 11.63 3.96
CA ARG A 49 -9.03 13.02 3.49
C ARG A 49 -7.57 13.49 3.50
N ARG A 50 -6.77 13.04 4.44
CA ARG A 50 -5.36 13.39 4.56
C ARG A 50 -4.51 12.67 3.52
N LEU A 51 -4.69 11.34 3.38
CA LEU A 51 -3.96 10.49 2.44
C LEU A 51 -4.24 10.84 0.98
N PHE A 52 -5.47 11.23 0.67
CA PHE A 52 -5.93 11.56 -0.68
C PHE A 52 -6.22 13.06 -0.84
N ARG A 53 -5.41 13.90 -0.19
CA ARG A 53 -5.56 15.36 -0.27
C ARG A 53 -5.51 15.84 -1.72
N GLY A 54 -6.47 16.71 -2.09
CA GLY A 54 -6.61 17.22 -3.46
C GLY A 54 -7.27 16.27 -4.45
N GLN A 55 -7.63 15.04 -4.04
CA GLN A 55 -8.34 14.09 -4.88
C GLN A 55 -9.82 14.00 -4.49
N ARG A 56 -10.68 13.89 -5.50
CA ARG A 56 -12.11 13.69 -5.27
C ARG A 56 -12.40 12.26 -4.82
N LEU A 57 -12.86 12.11 -3.59
CA LEU A 57 -13.31 10.84 -3.05
C LEU A 57 -14.83 10.68 -3.32
N THR A 58 -15.19 9.97 -4.38
CA THR A 58 -16.57 9.59 -4.62
C THR A 58 -17.05 8.59 -3.55
N ARG A 59 -18.37 8.42 -3.39
CA ARG A 59 -18.94 7.46 -2.42
C ARG A 59 -18.43 6.03 -2.68
N VAL A 60 -18.41 5.60 -3.93
CA VAL A 60 -17.94 4.25 -4.34
C VAL A 60 -16.46 4.06 -4.01
N ARG A 61 -15.63 5.05 -4.36
CA ARG A 61 -14.19 5.03 -4.08
C ARG A 61 -13.92 4.97 -2.58
N ARG A 62 -14.64 5.79 -1.82
CA ARG A 62 -14.53 5.82 -0.36
C ARG A 62 -14.94 4.49 0.28
N SER A 63 -16.06 3.88 -0.14
CA SER A 63 -16.49 2.57 0.35
C SER A 63 -15.42 1.50 0.10
N ARG A 64 -14.82 1.47 -1.09
CA ARG A 64 -13.70 0.55 -1.40
C ARG A 64 -12.49 0.77 -0.48
N LEU A 65 -12.13 2.02 -0.21
CA LEU A 65 -11.03 2.38 0.70
C LEU A 65 -11.33 2.04 2.17
N GLU A 66 -12.58 2.03 2.58
CA GLU A 66 -13.02 1.71 3.95
C GLU A 66 -13.24 0.20 4.16
N GLN A 67 -13.64 -0.53 3.14
CA GLN A 67 -14.16 -1.91 3.26
C GLN A 67 -13.37 -2.95 2.44
N GLY A 68 -12.61 -2.56 1.41
CA GLY A 68 -11.83 -3.46 0.59
C GLY A 68 -10.59 -4.02 1.28
N SER A 69 -9.85 -4.91 0.63
CA SER A 69 -8.54 -5.38 1.09
C SER A 69 -7.53 -4.24 1.03
N ARG A 70 -6.76 -4.05 2.10
CA ARG A 70 -5.87 -2.89 2.26
C ARG A 70 -4.58 -3.23 2.97
N ILE A 71 -3.54 -2.46 2.66
CA ILE A 71 -2.33 -2.38 3.48
C ILE A 71 -2.24 -0.96 4.03
N LEU A 72 -2.04 -0.83 5.33
CA LEU A 72 -1.82 0.45 6.01
C LEU A 72 -0.36 0.57 6.39
N ALA A 73 0.23 1.73 6.11
CA ALA A 73 1.49 2.18 6.71
C ALA A 73 1.17 3.05 7.93
N LEU A 74 1.73 2.71 9.06
CA LEU A 74 1.52 3.35 10.36
C LEU A 74 2.83 3.93 10.87
N CYS A 75 2.82 5.20 11.26
CA CYS A 75 3.90 5.83 12.03
C CYS A 75 3.37 6.07 13.46
N GLY A 76 3.81 5.24 14.40
CA GLY A 76 3.16 5.13 15.71
C GLY A 76 1.71 4.63 15.55
N SER A 77 0.74 5.44 16.00
CA SER A 77 -0.70 5.16 15.82
C SER A 77 -1.34 5.82 14.59
N ARG A 78 -0.58 6.68 13.89
CA ARG A 78 -1.09 7.48 12.77
C ARG A 78 -0.98 6.70 11.47
N VAL A 79 -2.06 6.64 10.69
CA VAL A 79 -2.03 6.12 9.33
C VAL A 79 -1.34 7.15 8.42
N VAL A 80 -0.21 6.77 7.82
CA VAL A 80 0.59 7.65 6.93
C VAL A 80 0.59 7.17 5.48
N GLY A 81 0.13 5.95 5.22
CA GLY A 81 -0.02 5.39 3.88
C GLY A 81 -1.11 4.34 3.82
N LEU A 82 -1.68 4.15 2.65
CA LEU A 82 -2.70 3.15 2.36
C LEU A 82 -2.55 2.67 0.92
N ALA A 83 -2.59 1.35 0.72
CA ALA A 83 -2.79 0.73 -0.58
C ALA A 83 -4.05 -0.14 -0.53
N ALA A 84 -5.04 0.15 -1.39
CA ALA A 84 -6.24 -0.68 -1.55
C ALA A 84 -6.08 -1.55 -2.79
N TYR A 85 -6.38 -2.84 -2.65
CA TYR A 85 -6.14 -3.81 -3.71
C TYR A 85 -7.27 -4.84 -3.82
N ASP A 86 -7.42 -5.36 -5.03
CA ASP A 86 -8.19 -6.55 -5.33
C ASP A 86 -7.23 -7.68 -5.70
N ARG A 87 -7.56 -8.91 -5.37
CA ARG A 87 -6.75 -10.08 -5.64
C ARG A 87 -7.54 -11.14 -6.40
N SER A 88 -6.92 -11.67 -7.44
CA SER A 88 -7.33 -12.88 -8.13
C SER A 88 -6.22 -13.95 -8.01
N ASP A 89 -6.44 -15.13 -8.57
CA ASP A 89 -5.46 -16.24 -8.54
C ASP A 89 -4.13 -15.90 -9.23
N ARG A 90 -4.15 -14.96 -10.18
CA ARG A 90 -2.97 -14.65 -11.01
C ARG A 90 -2.50 -13.21 -10.90
N GLU A 91 -3.34 -12.32 -10.39
CA GLU A 91 -3.08 -10.88 -10.37
C GLU A 91 -3.47 -10.26 -9.03
N LEU A 92 -2.62 -9.40 -8.51
CA LEU A 92 -2.92 -8.45 -7.47
C LEU A 92 -3.00 -7.06 -8.12
N ARG A 93 -4.16 -6.44 -8.05
CA ARG A 93 -4.42 -5.15 -8.66
C ARG A 93 -4.62 -4.09 -7.60
N VAL A 94 -3.81 -3.06 -7.65
CA VAL A 94 -3.86 -1.91 -6.73
C VAL A 94 -4.44 -0.71 -7.47
N ASP A 95 -5.65 -0.35 -7.14
CA ASP A 95 -6.35 0.77 -7.78
C ASP A 95 -6.12 2.10 -7.06
N GLU A 96 -5.75 2.05 -5.78
CA GLU A 96 -5.63 3.23 -4.95
C GLU A 96 -4.42 3.13 -4.02
N ILE A 97 -3.55 4.13 -4.12
CA ILE A 97 -2.45 4.35 -3.17
C ILE A 97 -2.52 5.79 -2.69
N GLY A 98 -2.58 5.96 -1.38
CA GLY A 98 -2.55 7.26 -0.72
C GLY A 98 -1.36 7.35 0.23
N ILE A 99 -0.66 8.48 0.20
CA ILE A 99 0.50 8.77 1.06
C ILE A 99 0.31 10.15 1.70
N ASP A 100 0.51 10.21 3.01
CA ASP A 100 0.48 11.47 3.74
C ASP A 100 1.84 12.21 3.57
N ALA A 101 1.91 13.09 2.58
CA ALA A 101 3.10 13.90 2.33
C ALA A 101 3.44 14.88 3.48
N THR A 102 2.54 15.04 4.47
CA THR A 102 2.76 15.91 5.63
C THR A 102 3.21 15.14 6.87
N SER A 103 3.43 13.83 6.74
CA SER A 103 3.94 13.00 7.85
C SER A 103 5.40 13.30 8.14
N ALA A 104 5.85 12.91 9.33
CA ALA A 104 7.27 12.96 9.69
C ALA A 104 8.12 11.92 8.94
N CYS A 105 7.48 10.91 8.34
CA CYS A 105 8.13 9.88 7.55
C CYS A 105 8.27 10.34 6.09
N ALA A 106 9.40 10.05 5.44
CA ALA A 106 9.61 10.42 4.07
C ALA A 106 8.59 9.70 3.14
N PRO A 107 7.93 10.41 2.21
CA PRO A 107 6.94 9.80 1.30
C PRO A 107 7.50 8.60 0.51
N ALA A 108 8.78 8.66 0.12
CA ALA A 108 9.45 7.57 -0.58
C ALA A 108 9.58 6.31 0.29
N GLU A 109 9.89 6.44 1.58
CA GLU A 109 9.96 5.32 2.52
C GLU A 109 8.59 4.68 2.74
N ILE A 110 7.52 5.50 2.81
CA ILE A 110 6.15 5.01 2.92
C ILE A 110 5.79 4.21 1.65
N ALA A 111 6.12 4.75 0.47
CA ALA A 111 5.88 4.10 -0.81
C ALA A 111 6.63 2.77 -0.93
N ASP A 112 7.93 2.77 -0.62
CA ASP A 112 8.79 1.57 -0.66
C ASP A 112 8.22 0.46 0.22
N GLY A 113 7.85 0.76 1.45
CA GLY A 113 7.33 -0.26 2.35
C GLY A 113 5.92 -0.75 2.00
N LEU A 114 5.04 0.09 1.42
CA LEU A 114 3.77 -0.37 0.87
C LEU A 114 4.00 -1.35 -0.29
N LEU A 115 4.95 -1.05 -1.18
CA LEU A 115 5.31 -1.93 -2.29
C LEU A 115 5.95 -3.22 -1.80
N ASP A 116 6.84 -3.18 -0.79
CA ASP A 116 7.40 -4.38 -0.17
C ASP A 116 6.30 -5.32 0.35
N ALA A 117 5.32 -4.77 1.06
CA ALA A 117 4.23 -5.55 1.59
C ALA A 117 3.34 -6.16 0.47
N LEU A 118 3.08 -5.42 -0.61
CA LEU A 118 2.35 -5.91 -1.78
C LEU A 118 3.12 -7.00 -2.53
N GLU A 119 4.42 -6.79 -2.80
CA GLU A 119 5.28 -7.74 -3.50
C GLU A 119 5.45 -9.02 -2.70
N LEU A 120 5.68 -8.92 -1.40
CA LEU A 120 5.72 -10.08 -0.51
C LEU A 120 4.41 -10.85 -0.55
N GLY A 121 3.28 -10.13 -0.61
CA GLY A 121 1.96 -10.69 -0.78
C GLY A 121 1.79 -11.47 -2.08
N CYS A 122 2.35 -10.99 -3.17
CA CYS A 122 2.35 -11.70 -4.44
C CYS A 122 3.17 -12.99 -4.37
N VAL A 123 4.40 -12.92 -3.87
CA VAL A 123 5.30 -14.08 -3.75
C VAL A 123 4.70 -15.16 -2.86
N ALA A 124 4.25 -14.79 -1.66
CA ALA A 124 3.65 -15.73 -0.70
C ALA A 124 2.34 -16.35 -1.22
N GLY A 125 1.59 -15.61 -2.02
CA GLY A 125 0.30 -16.04 -2.57
C GLY A 125 0.37 -16.67 -3.95
N SER A 126 1.56 -16.93 -4.50
CA SER A 126 1.76 -17.44 -5.86
C SER A 126 1.11 -16.58 -6.95
N VAL A 127 0.93 -15.29 -6.66
CA VAL A 127 0.43 -14.30 -7.63
C VAL A 127 1.57 -13.91 -8.56
N ARG A 128 1.36 -14.02 -9.86
CA ARG A 128 2.43 -13.79 -10.85
C ARG A 128 2.53 -12.36 -11.35
N ARG A 129 1.55 -11.53 -11.05
CA ARG A 129 1.48 -10.17 -11.60
C ARG A 129 0.94 -9.20 -10.56
N LEU A 130 1.66 -8.11 -10.35
CA LEU A 130 1.20 -6.96 -9.58
C LEU A 130 0.99 -5.78 -10.54
N VAL A 131 -0.22 -5.24 -10.55
CA VAL A 131 -0.59 -4.09 -11.39
C VAL A 131 -1.06 -2.97 -10.50
N LEU A 132 -0.61 -1.75 -10.74
CA LEU A 132 -0.99 -0.61 -9.92
C LEU A 132 -1.16 0.67 -10.74
N LEU A 133 -2.07 1.53 -10.27
CA LEU A 133 -2.34 2.85 -10.81
C LEU A 133 -2.07 3.93 -9.74
N PRO A 134 -0.82 4.39 -9.59
CA PRO A 134 -0.56 5.53 -8.72
C PRO A 134 -1.19 6.79 -9.34
N ARG A 135 -1.89 7.54 -8.50
CA ARG A 135 -2.52 8.80 -8.92
C ARG A 135 -1.66 10.02 -8.58
N THR A 136 -0.40 9.80 -8.27
CA THR A 136 0.58 10.82 -7.87
C THR A 136 1.95 10.45 -8.41
N ASN A 137 2.68 11.43 -8.88
CA ASN A 137 4.04 11.26 -9.39
C ASN A 137 5.06 10.96 -8.27
N LEU A 138 4.65 11.04 -7.00
CA LEU A 138 5.51 10.71 -5.86
C LEU A 138 6.05 9.28 -5.88
N MET A 139 5.42 8.39 -6.65
CA MET A 139 5.81 6.98 -6.72
C MET A 139 6.62 6.62 -7.97
N ASP A 140 6.68 7.47 -8.99
CA ASP A 140 7.26 7.11 -10.28
C ASP A 140 8.72 6.66 -10.15
N ASP A 141 9.56 7.41 -9.44
CA ASP A 141 10.96 7.06 -9.22
C ASP A 141 11.13 5.76 -8.42
N VAL A 142 10.26 5.55 -7.42
CA VAL A 142 10.27 4.34 -6.60
C VAL A 142 9.91 3.14 -7.45
N LEU A 143 8.87 3.24 -8.28
CA LEU A 143 8.42 2.16 -9.16
C LEU A 143 9.48 1.78 -10.18
N HIS A 144 10.12 2.77 -10.84
CA HIS A 144 11.19 2.51 -11.79
C HIS A 144 12.38 1.81 -11.13
N ARG A 145 12.84 2.27 -9.97
CA ARG A 145 13.94 1.64 -9.22
C ARG A 145 13.62 0.20 -8.81
N ARG A 146 12.36 -0.12 -8.57
CA ARG A 146 11.89 -1.46 -8.18
C ARG A 146 11.57 -2.37 -9.37
N GLY A 147 11.82 -1.92 -10.60
CA GLY A 147 11.65 -2.71 -11.82
C GLY A 147 10.19 -2.84 -12.29
N TYR A 148 9.34 -1.89 -11.92
CA TYR A 148 8.01 -1.80 -12.52
C TYR A 148 8.09 -1.22 -13.93
N THR A 149 7.28 -1.75 -14.83
CA THR A 149 7.18 -1.31 -16.21
C THR A 149 5.86 -0.58 -16.45
N ALA A 150 5.92 0.59 -17.07
CA ALA A 150 4.72 1.31 -17.50
C ALA A 150 4.06 0.55 -18.66
N ILE A 151 2.77 0.21 -18.53
CA ILE A 151 2.03 -0.58 -19.52
C ILE A 151 0.92 0.19 -20.24
N ALA A 152 0.35 1.21 -19.61
CA ALA A 152 -0.69 2.02 -20.23
C ALA A 152 -0.79 3.38 -19.54
N ARG A 153 -1.06 4.43 -20.31
CA ARG A 153 -1.36 5.76 -19.80
C ARG A 153 -2.85 6.05 -19.98
N VAL A 154 -3.50 6.46 -18.90
CA VAL A 154 -4.92 6.82 -18.88
C VAL A 154 -5.08 8.21 -18.24
N THR A 155 -6.27 8.81 -18.35
CA THR A 155 -6.54 10.13 -17.75
C THR A 155 -6.24 10.19 -16.24
N ALA A 156 -6.40 9.07 -15.54
CA ALA A 156 -6.20 8.98 -14.09
C ALA A 156 -4.73 8.76 -13.67
N GLY A 157 -3.81 8.50 -14.62
CA GLY A 157 -2.40 8.22 -14.34
C GLY A 157 -1.80 7.19 -15.29
N THR A 158 -0.68 6.62 -14.89
CA THR A 158 0.00 5.55 -15.63
C THR A 158 -0.16 4.22 -14.90
N TRP A 159 -0.59 3.18 -15.61
CA TRP A 159 -0.59 1.82 -15.12
C TRP A 159 0.83 1.25 -15.16
N TYR A 160 1.26 0.66 -14.06
CA TYR A 160 2.53 -0.04 -13.93
C TYR A 160 2.31 -1.51 -13.62
N GLU A 161 3.19 -2.38 -14.12
CA GLU A 161 3.18 -3.80 -13.76
C GLU A 161 4.57 -4.28 -13.30
N LYS A 162 4.56 -5.30 -12.44
CA LYS A 162 5.70 -6.13 -12.10
C LYS A 162 5.30 -7.59 -12.16
N ARG A 163 6.11 -8.42 -12.81
CA ARG A 163 5.90 -9.86 -12.93
C ARG A 163 6.82 -10.61 -11.98
N PHE A 164 6.29 -11.66 -11.38
CA PHE A 164 7.01 -12.56 -10.49
C PHE A 164 7.14 -13.92 -11.17
N VAL A 165 8.33 -14.50 -11.11
CA VAL A 165 8.67 -15.79 -11.73
C VAL A 165 8.48 -16.91 -10.72
#